data_6d4ca4dd4211cae40ef617a5da4e08e3
#
_entry.id   6d4ca4dd4211cae40ef617a5da4e08e3
#
_cell.length_a   1.000
_cell.length_b   1.000
_cell.length_c   1.000
_cell.angle_alpha   90.00
_cell.angle_beta   90.00
_cell.angle_gamma   90.00
#
_symmetry.space_group_name_H-M   'P 1'
#
loop_
_entity.id
_entity.type
_entity.pdbx_description
1 polymer ?
#
loop_
_entity_poly.entity_id
_entity_poly.type
_entity_poly.pdbx_seq_one_letter_code
_entity_poly.pdbx_strand_id
1 'polypeptide(L)'
;YCNDDPLMAKRLENVGASAIMPLAAPIGSGLGILNKVNIKIIRSQTKLPLIIDAGLGQASDATIAMELGCDGVLVNTAIAKAKKPFDMAVAFKNAVIAGRLSFLSGRIKKTMMGNPSSPGEGTI
;
A
#
# COMPACT_ATOMS: atom_id res chain seq x y z
N TYR A 1 -9.27 6.21 -12.48
CA TYR A 1 -9.16 6.92 -11.19
C TYR A 1 -10.50 6.91 -10.46
N CYS A 2 -10.52 6.60 -9.18
CA CYS A 2 -11.75 6.53 -8.39
C CYS A 2 -11.48 6.84 -6.90
N ASN A 3 -12.57 6.94 -6.13
CA ASN A 3 -12.48 6.88 -4.68
C ASN A 3 -12.14 5.44 -4.21
N ASP A 4 -11.95 5.25 -2.91
CA ASP A 4 -11.63 3.97 -2.29
C ASP A 4 -12.87 3.09 -2.01
N ASP A 5 -13.97 3.33 -2.71
CA ASP A 5 -15.20 2.53 -2.61
C ASP A 5 -15.05 1.21 -3.40
N PRO A 6 -15.12 0.04 -2.75
CA PRO A 6 -15.02 -1.25 -3.42
C PRO A 6 -16.12 -1.49 -4.46
N LEU A 7 -17.33 -0.94 -4.26
CA LEU A 7 -18.41 -1.09 -5.23
C LEU A 7 -18.14 -0.29 -6.50
N MET A 8 -17.57 0.92 -6.35
CA MET A 8 -17.16 1.72 -7.50
C MET A 8 -16.02 1.04 -8.27
N ALA A 9 -15.02 0.52 -7.58
CA ALA A 9 -13.92 -0.23 -8.19
C ALA A 9 -14.46 -1.42 -9.02
N LYS A 10 -15.42 -2.17 -8.48
CA LYS A 10 -16.04 -3.29 -9.21
C LYS A 10 -16.85 -2.85 -10.42
N ARG A 11 -17.57 -1.74 -10.34
CA ARG A 11 -18.29 -1.17 -11.49
C ARG A 11 -17.34 -0.78 -12.61
N LEU A 12 -16.20 -0.15 -12.27
CA LEU A 12 -15.18 0.24 -13.25
C LEU A 12 -14.57 -0.98 -13.95
N GLU A 13 -14.27 -2.06 -13.22
CA GLU A 13 -13.82 -3.32 -13.80
C GLU A 13 -14.85 -3.88 -14.79
N ASN A 14 -16.12 -3.90 -14.40
CA ASN A 14 -17.22 -4.44 -15.23
C ASN A 14 -17.45 -3.65 -16.54
N VAL A 15 -17.13 -2.36 -16.57
CA VAL A 15 -17.21 -1.55 -17.80
C VAL A 15 -15.92 -1.55 -18.62
N GLY A 16 -14.93 -2.38 -18.24
CA GLY A 16 -13.74 -2.65 -19.05
C GLY A 16 -12.52 -1.78 -18.70
N ALA A 17 -12.42 -1.26 -17.47
CA ALA A 17 -11.19 -0.59 -17.03
C ALA A 17 -10.00 -1.54 -17.12
N SER A 18 -8.84 -1.04 -17.57
CA SER A 18 -7.60 -1.83 -17.67
C SER A 18 -6.80 -1.87 -16.36
N ALA A 19 -7.08 -0.95 -15.44
CA ALA A 19 -6.49 -0.87 -14.10
C ALA A 19 -7.45 -0.13 -13.18
N ILE A 20 -7.31 -0.33 -11.88
CA ILE A 20 -8.07 0.40 -10.85
C ILE A 20 -7.09 1.26 -10.05
N MET A 21 -7.42 2.55 -9.93
CA MET A 21 -6.54 3.52 -9.26
C MET A 21 -7.32 4.32 -8.20
N PRO A 22 -7.50 3.74 -7.00
CA PRO A 22 -8.19 4.42 -5.91
C PRO A 22 -7.29 5.44 -5.23
N LEU A 23 -7.87 6.55 -4.78
CA LEU A 23 -7.17 7.50 -3.92
C LEU A 23 -6.95 6.91 -2.52
N ALA A 24 -5.81 7.24 -1.90
CA ALA A 24 -5.52 6.92 -0.51
C ALA A 24 -6.14 7.93 0.46
N ALA A 25 -6.08 9.21 0.10
CA ALA A 25 -6.61 10.36 0.81
C ALA A 25 -6.80 11.53 -0.19
N PRO A 26 -7.40 12.65 0.21
CA PRO A 26 -7.55 13.81 -0.67
C PRO A 26 -6.22 14.24 -1.28
N ILE A 27 -6.25 14.63 -2.56
CA ILE A 27 -5.07 15.02 -3.34
C ILE A 27 -4.27 16.08 -2.59
N GLY A 28 -2.98 15.86 -2.43
CA GLY A 28 -2.05 16.80 -1.77
C GLY A 28 -2.17 16.87 -0.25
N SER A 29 -3.02 16.05 0.38
CA SER A 29 -3.22 16.06 1.83
C SER A 29 -2.05 15.46 2.63
N GLY A 30 -1.33 14.50 2.06
CA GLY A 30 -0.25 13.80 2.76
C GLY A 30 -0.71 12.94 3.94
N LEU A 31 -2.01 12.60 4.03
CA LEU A 31 -2.60 11.85 5.14
C LEU A 31 -2.31 10.35 5.09
N GLY A 32 -1.77 9.86 3.96
CA GLY A 32 -1.51 8.44 3.75
C GLY A 32 -2.78 7.64 3.43
N ILE A 33 -2.74 6.32 3.62
CA ILE A 33 -3.86 5.43 3.33
C ILE A 33 -4.83 5.43 4.50
N LEU A 34 -5.93 6.17 4.38
CA LEU A 34 -6.93 6.33 5.44
C LEU A 34 -7.74 5.06 5.66
N ASN A 35 -8.12 4.36 4.59
CA ASN A 35 -8.96 3.16 4.69
C ASN A 35 -8.28 1.92 4.08
N LYS A 36 -7.40 1.32 4.85
CA LYS A 36 -6.69 0.09 4.47
C LYS A 36 -7.62 -1.10 4.23
N VAL A 37 -8.79 -1.11 4.88
CA VAL A 37 -9.77 -2.19 4.75
C VAL A 37 -10.39 -2.16 3.35
N ASN A 38 -10.82 -1.00 2.88
CA ASN A 38 -11.37 -0.86 1.54
C ASN A 38 -10.36 -1.27 0.46
N ILE A 39 -9.09 -0.85 0.59
CA ILE A 39 -8.04 -1.26 -0.35
C ILE A 39 -7.87 -2.78 -0.38
N LYS A 40 -7.91 -3.45 0.77
CA LYS A 40 -7.89 -4.93 0.83
C LYS A 40 -9.09 -5.57 0.16
N ILE A 41 -10.29 -5.01 0.36
CA ILE A 41 -11.50 -5.51 -0.28
C ILE A 41 -11.39 -5.34 -1.80
N ILE A 42 -10.97 -4.17 -2.30
CA ILE A 42 -10.74 -3.94 -3.72
C ILE A 42 -9.75 -4.98 -4.26
N ARG A 43 -8.60 -5.18 -3.59
CA ARG A 43 -7.60 -6.17 -4.03
C ARG A 43 -8.16 -7.59 -4.10
N SER A 44 -9.01 -7.98 -3.17
CA SER A 44 -9.61 -9.31 -3.16
C SER A 44 -10.63 -9.54 -4.27
N GLN A 45 -11.23 -8.47 -4.81
CA GLN A 45 -12.30 -8.51 -5.80
C GLN A 45 -11.82 -8.38 -7.24
N THR A 46 -10.60 -7.86 -7.47
CA THR A 46 -10.09 -7.62 -8.82
C THR A 46 -8.74 -8.29 -9.05
N LYS A 47 -8.51 -8.72 -10.29
CA LYS A 47 -7.20 -9.17 -10.78
C LYS A 47 -6.49 -8.10 -11.61
N LEU A 48 -7.16 -6.98 -11.86
CA LEU A 48 -6.57 -5.86 -12.59
C LEU A 48 -5.43 -5.22 -11.78
N PRO A 49 -4.49 -4.55 -12.44
CA PRO A 49 -3.51 -3.73 -11.76
C PRO A 49 -4.19 -2.73 -10.81
N LEU A 50 -3.74 -2.72 -9.56
CA LEU A 50 -4.25 -1.84 -8.51
C LEU A 50 -3.15 -0.86 -8.10
N ILE A 51 -3.37 0.42 -8.38
CA ILE A 51 -2.39 1.48 -8.17
C ILE A 51 -2.97 2.48 -7.17
N ILE A 52 -2.29 2.71 -6.06
CA ILE A 52 -2.72 3.74 -5.11
C ILE A 52 -2.24 5.11 -5.58
N ASP A 53 -3.18 6.04 -5.71
CA ASP A 53 -2.90 7.43 -6.05
C ASP A 53 -3.39 8.38 -4.96
N ALA A 54 -2.88 9.59 -4.96
CA ALA A 54 -3.27 10.73 -4.13
C ALA A 54 -3.15 10.53 -2.60
N GLY A 55 -2.83 11.60 -1.92
CA GLY A 55 -2.80 11.66 -0.47
C GLY A 55 -1.61 10.98 0.20
N LEU A 56 -0.68 10.38 -0.54
CA LEU A 56 0.55 9.83 0.01
C LEU A 56 1.44 10.97 0.53
N GLY A 57 1.97 10.84 1.75
CA GLY A 57 2.76 11.87 2.41
C GLY A 57 4.22 11.50 2.62
N GLN A 58 4.51 10.21 2.76
CA GLN A 58 5.86 9.73 3.07
C GLN A 58 6.09 8.29 2.55
N ALA A 59 7.33 7.86 2.56
CA ALA A 59 7.74 6.57 2.01
C ALA A 59 7.01 5.37 2.64
N SER A 60 6.72 5.40 3.94
CA SER A 60 5.98 4.32 4.61
C SER A 60 4.57 4.10 4.05
N ASP A 61 3.93 5.14 3.50
CA ASP A 61 2.62 4.99 2.87
C ASP A 61 2.71 4.10 1.63
N ALA A 62 3.79 4.23 0.85
CA ALA A 62 4.06 3.35 -0.29
C ALA A 62 4.34 1.91 0.16
N THR A 63 5.13 1.71 1.23
CA THR A 63 5.35 0.38 1.80
C THR A 63 4.02 -0.27 2.18
N ILE A 64 3.15 0.47 2.89
CA ILE A 64 1.83 -0.03 3.29
C ILE A 64 0.97 -0.39 2.06
N ALA A 65 0.94 0.45 1.02
CA ALA A 65 0.23 0.15 -0.23
C ALA A 65 0.68 -1.19 -0.83
N MET A 66 1.98 -1.38 -0.95
CA MET A 66 2.55 -2.60 -1.51
C MET A 66 2.28 -3.83 -0.64
N GLU A 67 2.35 -3.70 0.69
CA GLU A 67 2.01 -4.78 1.65
C GLU A 67 0.51 -5.14 1.65
N LEU A 68 -0.37 -4.21 1.24
CA LEU A 68 -1.78 -4.49 1.02
C LEU A 68 -2.03 -5.28 -0.28
N GLY A 69 -1.00 -5.48 -1.11
CA GLY A 69 -1.08 -6.22 -2.37
C GLY A 69 -1.35 -5.34 -3.59
N CYS A 70 -1.16 -4.03 -3.47
CA CYS A 70 -1.22 -3.13 -4.62
C CYS A 70 -0.02 -3.38 -5.55
N ASP A 71 -0.20 -3.09 -6.83
CA ASP A 71 0.81 -3.30 -7.87
C ASP A 71 1.73 -2.09 -8.05
N GLY A 72 1.33 -0.93 -7.55
CA GLY A 72 2.11 0.29 -7.60
C GLY A 72 1.52 1.44 -6.81
N VAL A 73 2.25 2.55 -6.79
CA VAL A 73 1.80 3.84 -6.26
C VAL A 73 2.10 4.94 -7.27
N LEU A 74 1.23 5.93 -7.34
CA LEU A 74 1.47 7.18 -8.04
C LEU A 74 1.72 8.27 -6.99
N VAL A 75 2.85 8.95 -7.07
CA VAL A 75 3.26 9.96 -6.10
C VAL A 75 3.84 11.19 -6.79
N ASN A 76 3.41 12.36 -6.37
CA ASN A 76 3.92 13.64 -6.85
C ASN A 76 4.23 14.57 -5.68
N THR A 77 3.19 15.12 -5.05
CA THR A 77 3.30 16.19 -4.04
C THR A 77 4.22 15.84 -2.88
N ALA A 78 4.19 14.60 -2.39
CA ALA A 78 5.05 14.17 -1.30
C ALA A 78 6.54 14.27 -1.63
N ILE A 79 6.91 14.07 -2.90
CA ILE A 79 8.28 14.24 -3.39
C ILE A 79 8.56 15.72 -3.64
N ALA A 80 7.71 16.39 -4.44
CA ALA A 80 7.93 17.75 -4.89
C ALA A 80 8.01 18.78 -3.76
N LYS A 81 7.22 18.60 -2.70
CA LYS A 81 7.18 19.47 -1.51
C LYS A 81 8.07 19.01 -0.36
N ALA A 82 8.82 17.94 -0.50
CA ALA A 82 9.77 17.50 0.52
C ALA A 82 10.91 18.53 0.67
N LYS A 83 11.46 18.66 1.87
CA LYS A 83 12.66 19.48 2.12
C LYS A 83 13.84 19.07 1.25
N LYS A 84 13.93 17.76 0.92
CA LYS A 84 14.94 17.15 0.06
C LYS A 84 14.24 16.23 -0.94
N PRO A 85 13.77 16.77 -2.07
CA PRO A 85 12.97 16.00 -3.04
C PRO A 85 13.69 14.77 -3.58
N PHE A 86 14.99 14.88 -3.87
CA PHE A 86 15.78 13.74 -4.36
C PHE A 86 15.83 12.60 -3.33
N ASP A 87 16.13 12.89 -2.07
CA ASP A 87 16.18 11.88 -1.01
C ASP A 87 14.80 11.25 -0.79
N MET A 88 13.72 12.04 -0.89
CA MET A 88 12.36 11.54 -0.79
C MET A 88 12.00 10.62 -1.95
N ALA A 89 12.42 10.93 -3.17
CA ALA A 89 12.23 10.05 -4.32
C ALA A 89 12.95 8.70 -4.15
N VAL A 90 14.19 8.74 -3.64
CA VAL A 90 14.95 7.52 -3.31
C VAL A 90 14.24 6.72 -2.21
N ALA A 91 13.72 7.39 -1.18
CA ALA A 91 12.97 6.76 -0.10
C ALA A 91 11.70 6.06 -0.63
N PHE A 92 10.92 6.71 -1.49
CA PHE A 92 9.74 6.09 -2.12
C PHE A 92 10.10 4.88 -2.99
N LYS A 93 11.16 4.96 -3.79
CA LYS A 93 11.66 3.82 -4.56
C LYS A 93 11.95 2.62 -3.67
N ASN A 94 12.72 2.81 -2.59
CA ASN A 94 13.08 1.74 -1.67
C ASN A 94 11.86 1.20 -0.91
N ALA A 95 10.91 2.07 -0.55
CA ALA A 95 9.66 1.71 0.11
C ALA A 95 8.79 0.77 -0.75
N VAL A 96 8.66 1.07 -2.04
CA VAL A 96 7.94 0.20 -2.99
C VAL A 96 8.60 -1.17 -3.09
N ILE A 97 9.92 -1.21 -3.22
CA ILE A 97 10.68 -2.47 -3.29
C ILE A 97 10.49 -3.28 -2.01
N ALA A 98 10.70 -2.65 -0.85
CA ALA A 98 10.58 -3.31 0.45
C ALA A 98 9.16 -3.83 0.70
N GLY A 99 8.13 -3.02 0.43
CA GLY A 99 6.74 -3.42 0.60
C GLY A 99 6.33 -4.57 -0.33
N ARG A 100 6.82 -4.57 -1.58
CA ARG A 100 6.57 -5.65 -2.52
C ARG A 100 7.23 -6.96 -2.09
N LEU A 101 8.48 -6.91 -1.66
CA LEU A 101 9.19 -8.08 -1.14
C LEU A 101 8.50 -8.63 0.12
N SER A 102 8.09 -7.75 1.05
CA SER A 102 7.34 -8.11 2.24
C SER A 102 6.04 -8.85 1.89
N PHE A 103 5.26 -8.31 0.94
CA PHE A 103 4.02 -8.93 0.48
C PHE A 103 4.25 -10.33 -0.12
N LEU A 104 5.24 -10.46 -1.01
CA LEU A 104 5.55 -11.73 -1.69
C LEU A 104 6.12 -12.79 -0.74
N SER A 105 6.88 -12.37 0.27
CA SER A 105 7.44 -13.28 1.30
C SER A 105 6.39 -13.82 2.25
N GLY A 106 5.24 -13.15 2.34
CA GLY A 106 4.18 -13.52 3.25
C GLY A 106 4.43 -13.07 4.69
N ARG A 107 3.38 -12.64 5.34
CA ARG A 107 3.42 -12.17 6.71
C ARG A 107 3.21 -13.34 7.68
N ILE A 108 3.93 -13.36 8.80
CA ILE A 108 3.63 -14.28 9.90
C ILE A 108 2.20 -14.04 10.44
N LYS A 109 1.56 -15.10 10.93
CA LYS A 109 0.23 -15.02 11.55
C LYS A 109 0.26 -14.07 12.75
N LYS A 110 -0.72 -13.17 12.83
CA LYS A 110 -0.91 -12.34 14.03
C LYS A 110 -1.43 -13.21 15.17
N THR A 111 -0.80 -13.09 16.34
CA THR A 111 -1.24 -13.73 17.59
C THR A 111 -1.41 -12.68 18.66
N MET A 112 -2.34 -12.90 19.59
CA MET A 112 -2.57 -12.02 20.74
C MET A 112 -1.48 -12.19 21.81
N MET A 113 -0.86 -13.37 21.86
CA MET A 113 0.18 -13.69 22.83
C MET A 113 1.53 -13.89 22.14
N GLY A 114 2.60 -13.54 22.84
CA GLY A 114 3.96 -13.81 22.38
C GLY A 114 4.24 -15.31 22.35
N ASN A 115 4.90 -15.75 21.28
CA ASN A 115 5.48 -17.09 21.20
C ASN A 115 7.01 -16.97 21.21
N PRO A 116 7.73 -17.82 21.97
CA PRO A 116 9.18 -17.82 21.93
C PRO A 116 9.69 -17.99 20.51
N SER A 117 10.65 -17.18 20.11
CA SER A 117 11.31 -17.30 18.80
C SER A 117 12.55 -18.20 18.83
N SER A 118 13.04 -18.51 20.04
CA SER A 118 14.15 -19.44 20.25
C SER A 118 13.60 -20.84 20.60
N PRO A 119 14.29 -21.93 20.16
CA PRO A 119 13.96 -23.28 20.61
C PRO A 119 13.96 -23.36 22.15
N GLY A 120 12.93 -23.95 22.73
CA GLY A 120 12.81 -24.11 24.18
C GLY A 120 13.80 -25.13 24.77
N GLU A 121 14.50 -25.91 23.95
CA GLU A 121 15.53 -26.85 24.37
C GLU A 121 16.89 -26.14 24.43
N GLY A 122 17.49 -26.07 25.61
CA GLY A 122 18.83 -25.51 25.85
C GLY A 122 18.87 -24.21 26.65
N THR A 123 17.75 -23.70 27.15
CA THR A 123 17.75 -22.67 28.20
C THR A 123 17.92 -23.34 29.55
N ILE A 124 19.08 -23.13 30.18
CA ILE A 124 19.39 -23.52 31.56
C ILE A 124 18.52 -22.69 32.49
#